data_6339c8b19491c5280d28542d08ed7755
#
_entry.id   6339c8b19491c5280d28542d08ed7755
#
_cell.length_a   1.000
_cell.length_b   1.000
_cell.length_c   1.000
_cell.angle_alpha   90.00
_cell.angle_beta   90.00
_cell.angle_gamma   90.00
#
_symmetry.space_group_name_H-M   'P 1'
#
loop_
_entity.id
_entity.type
_entity.pdbx_description
1 polymer ?
#
loop_
_entity_poly.entity_id
_entity_poly.type
_entity_poly.pdbx_seq_one_letter_code
_entity_poly.pdbx_strand_id
1 'polypeptide(L)'
;MDAERSQAKRWTEEETLLALYLYFQLPFGQLHSRNPEIRKLATALGRSENSIAMKLCNFASLDPKIVESGRKGLTGASKLDRAVYDQFGRDWTGLVDRAENIWIDRVESNEPHSQTLKEDRREFSFETYDGPTTRRALADQRIGQNFFRRAVLANFEEACCITGIADPRLLTASHIKPWIKDDFNRHNPANG
;
A
#
# COMPACT_ATOMS: atom_id res chain seq x y z
N MET A 1 41.74 11.33 8.09
CA MET A 1 40.61 11.11 7.13
C MET A 1 39.46 10.51 7.91
N ASP A 2 38.71 11.40 8.55
CA ASP A 2 37.56 10.98 9.37
C ASP A 2 36.41 10.70 8.43
N ALA A 3 36.07 9.41 8.30
CA ALA A 3 34.86 9.00 7.61
C ALA A 3 33.66 9.45 8.46
N GLU A 4 33.03 10.55 8.07
CA GLU A 4 31.69 10.93 8.56
C GLU A 4 30.76 9.72 8.44
N ARG A 5 30.56 9.02 9.54
CA ARG A 5 29.42 8.10 9.66
C ARG A 5 28.17 8.95 9.57
N SER A 6 27.61 9.04 8.37
CA SER A 6 26.28 9.60 8.15
C SER A 6 25.35 8.99 9.20
N GLN A 7 24.93 9.80 10.18
CA GLN A 7 23.95 9.38 11.17
C GLN A 7 22.68 9.00 10.40
N ALA A 8 22.31 7.73 10.45
CA ALA A 8 21.12 7.24 9.77
C ALA A 8 19.90 8.06 10.24
N LYS A 9 19.31 8.82 9.35
CA LYS A 9 18.15 9.68 9.60
C LYS A 9 17.04 8.85 10.27
N ARG A 10 16.58 9.23 11.46
CA ARG A 10 15.49 8.54 12.18
C ARG A 10 14.23 8.54 11.32
N TRP A 11 13.46 7.47 11.40
CA TRP A 11 12.17 7.36 10.75
C TRP A 11 11.13 8.22 11.47
N THR A 12 10.39 9.03 10.71
CA THR A 12 9.23 9.74 11.22
C THR A 12 7.98 8.85 11.18
N GLU A 13 6.90 9.26 11.85
CA GLU A 13 5.63 8.55 11.81
C GLU A 13 5.06 8.52 10.38
N GLU A 14 5.09 9.64 9.66
CA GLU A 14 4.62 9.72 8.27
C GLU A 14 5.42 8.82 7.33
N GLU A 15 6.76 8.84 7.41
CA GLU A 15 7.60 7.95 6.61
C GLU A 15 7.32 6.47 6.92
N THR A 16 7.07 6.15 8.20
CA THR A 16 6.74 4.80 8.66
C THR A 16 5.36 4.38 8.17
N LEU A 17 4.38 5.30 8.19
CA LEU A 17 3.04 5.08 7.65
C LEU A 17 3.07 4.83 6.14
N LEU A 18 3.82 5.63 5.37
CA LEU A 18 3.97 5.42 3.93
C LEU A 18 4.65 4.09 3.60
N ALA A 19 5.64 3.68 4.38
CA ALA A 19 6.27 2.39 4.22
C ALA A 19 5.30 1.24 4.54
N LEU A 20 4.46 1.36 5.58
CA LEU A 20 3.43 0.38 5.90
C LEU A 20 2.33 0.32 4.83
N TYR A 21 1.90 1.48 4.33
CA TYR A 21 0.94 1.58 3.22
C TYR A 21 1.45 0.84 1.98
N LEU A 22 2.73 0.99 1.63
CA LEU A 22 3.35 0.26 0.54
C LEU A 22 3.52 -1.23 0.85
N TYR A 23 3.85 -1.60 2.09
CA TYR A 23 4.00 -2.99 2.53
C TYR A 23 2.78 -3.83 2.20
N PHE A 24 1.59 -3.34 2.51
CA PHE A 24 0.35 -4.08 2.25
C PHE A 24 0.02 -4.23 0.76
N GLN A 25 0.63 -3.46 -0.11
CA GLN A 25 0.38 -3.50 -1.56
C GLN A 25 1.38 -4.37 -2.34
N LEU A 26 2.35 -4.98 -1.67
CA LEU A 26 3.38 -5.79 -2.31
C LEU A 26 3.36 -7.22 -1.77
N PRO A 27 3.39 -8.24 -2.65
CA PRO A 27 3.64 -9.62 -2.23
C PRO A 27 4.96 -9.73 -1.46
N PHE A 28 5.04 -10.65 -0.49
CA PHE A 28 6.23 -10.83 0.34
C PHE A 28 7.52 -11.01 -0.47
N GLY A 29 7.47 -11.78 -1.57
CA GLY A 29 8.61 -11.98 -2.45
C GLY A 29 9.12 -10.74 -3.18
N GLN A 30 8.34 -9.65 -3.19
CA GLN A 30 8.68 -8.39 -3.83
C GLN A 30 9.27 -7.34 -2.88
N LEU A 31 9.47 -7.65 -1.58
CA LEU A 31 10.01 -6.74 -0.57
C LEU A 31 11.54 -6.58 -0.68
N HIS A 32 12.04 -6.18 -1.83
CA HIS A 32 13.47 -6.02 -2.09
C HIS A 32 13.78 -4.70 -2.80
N SER A 33 15.00 -4.19 -2.64
CA SER A 33 15.43 -2.85 -3.10
C SER A 33 15.33 -2.62 -4.62
N ARG A 34 15.23 -3.69 -5.43
CA ARG A 34 15.07 -3.58 -6.89
C ARG A 34 13.62 -3.37 -7.32
N ASN A 35 12.64 -3.50 -6.40
CA ASN A 35 11.23 -3.27 -6.71
C ASN A 35 11.01 -1.79 -7.08
N PRO A 36 10.33 -1.47 -8.21
CA PRO A 36 10.15 -0.09 -8.68
C PRO A 36 9.36 0.78 -7.69
N GLU A 37 8.35 0.24 -7.00
CA GLU A 37 7.56 0.99 -6.01
C GLU A 37 8.40 1.34 -4.77
N ILE A 38 9.28 0.43 -4.35
CA ILE A 38 10.24 0.68 -3.27
C ILE A 38 11.23 1.78 -3.67
N ARG A 39 11.71 1.76 -4.91
CA ARG A 39 12.61 2.81 -5.45
C ARG A 39 11.90 4.16 -5.53
N LYS A 40 10.65 4.18 -5.98
CA LYS A 40 9.81 5.38 -6.03
C LYS A 40 9.65 5.99 -4.64
N LEU A 41 9.28 5.20 -3.64
CA LEU A 41 9.17 5.66 -2.26
C LEU A 41 10.51 6.12 -1.69
N ALA A 42 11.60 5.42 -1.98
CA ALA A 42 12.94 5.78 -1.52
C ALA A 42 13.34 7.17 -2.02
N THR A 43 13.13 7.45 -3.31
CA THR A 43 13.38 8.76 -3.93
C THR A 43 12.55 9.85 -3.25
N ALA A 44 11.24 9.63 -3.06
CA ALA A 44 10.35 10.62 -2.46
C ALA A 44 10.69 10.94 -0.99
N LEU A 45 11.21 9.97 -0.23
CA LEU A 45 11.60 10.15 1.17
C LEU A 45 13.06 10.57 1.35
N GLY A 46 13.86 10.62 0.28
CA GLY A 46 15.31 10.86 0.36
C GLY A 46 16.03 9.80 1.19
N ARG A 47 15.62 8.52 1.03
CA ARG A 47 16.22 7.35 1.70
C ARG A 47 16.79 6.37 0.67
N SER A 48 17.67 5.47 1.10
CA SER A 48 18.13 4.39 0.23
C SER A 48 17.05 3.33 0.05
N GLU A 49 17.00 2.70 -1.13
CA GLU A 49 16.09 1.60 -1.44
C GLU A 49 16.23 0.43 -0.46
N ASN A 50 17.46 0.16 -0.01
CA ASN A 50 17.72 -0.86 1.01
C ASN A 50 17.06 -0.50 2.35
N SER A 51 17.08 0.78 2.75
CA SER A 51 16.44 1.24 3.99
C SER A 51 14.93 1.03 3.94
N ILE A 52 14.30 1.33 2.79
CA ILE A 52 12.86 1.06 2.59
C ILE A 52 12.59 -0.46 2.61
N ALA A 53 13.33 -1.25 1.81
CA ALA A 53 13.15 -2.70 1.76
C ALA A 53 13.29 -3.35 3.15
N MET A 54 14.29 -2.97 3.93
CA MET A 54 14.46 -3.44 5.31
C MET A 54 13.28 -3.04 6.21
N LYS A 55 12.74 -1.83 6.07
CA LYS A 55 11.56 -1.38 6.81
C LYS A 55 10.34 -2.24 6.48
N LEU A 56 10.10 -2.54 5.21
CA LEU A 56 9.01 -3.43 4.80
C LEU A 56 9.20 -4.86 5.34
N CYS A 57 10.43 -5.38 5.31
CA CYS A 57 10.74 -6.68 5.90
C CYS A 57 10.58 -6.70 7.44
N ASN A 58 10.76 -5.56 8.12
CA ASN A 58 10.45 -5.44 9.53
C ASN A 58 8.93 -5.54 9.79
N PHE A 59 8.10 -4.93 8.94
CA PHE A 59 6.63 -5.11 9.02
C PHE A 59 6.22 -6.56 8.77
N ALA A 60 6.86 -7.24 7.82
CA ALA A 60 6.59 -8.66 7.58
C ALA A 60 6.83 -9.54 8.81
N SER A 61 7.71 -9.16 9.74
CA SER A 61 7.89 -9.86 11.03
C SER A 61 6.76 -9.63 12.03
N LEU A 62 5.92 -8.61 11.80
CA LEU A 62 4.76 -8.28 12.63
C LEU A 62 3.45 -8.85 12.05
N ASP A 63 3.47 -9.27 10.79
CA ASP A 63 2.29 -9.75 10.08
C ASP A 63 2.01 -11.23 10.42
N PRO A 64 0.90 -11.54 11.11
CA PRO A 64 0.55 -12.91 11.45
C PRO A 64 0.47 -13.85 10.24
N LYS A 65 -0.04 -13.37 9.10
CA LYS A 65 -0.14 -14.17 7.87
C LYS A 65 1.24 -14.63 7.36
N ILE A 66 2.23 -13.75 7.42
CA ILE A 66 3.61 -14.07 7.02
C ILE A 66 4.23 -15.06 8.02
N VAL A 67 4.07 -14.79 9.31
CA VAL A 67 4.63 -15.66 10.37
C VAL A 67 4.00 -17.06 10.35
N GLU A 68 2.68 -17.15 10.22
CA GLU A 68 1.94 -18.41 10.16
C GLU A 68 2.24 -19.22 8.87
N SER A 69 2.58 -18.54 7.78
CA SER A 69 3.03 -19.22 6.54
C SER A 69 4.43 -19.83 6.64
N GLY A 70 5.12 -19.68 7.78
CA GLY A 70 6.50 -20.13 7.98
C GLY A 70 7.56 -19.20 7.38
N ARG A 71 7.16 -18.10 6.76
CA ARG A 71 8.07 -17.06 6.26
C ARG A 71 8.55 -16.17 7.41
N LYS A 72 9.74 -15.58 7.25
CA LYS A 72 10.33 -14.75 8.29
C LYS A 72 10.69 -13.38 7.73
N GLY A 73 10.11 -12.34 8.35
CA GLY A 73 10.60 -10.98 8.18
C GLY A 73 11.87 -10.71 9.00
N LEU A 74 12.36 -9.48 8.96
CA LEU A 74 13.49 -9.03 9.79
C LEU A 74 13.01 -8.72 11.21
N THR A 75 13.78 -9.12 12.22
CA THR A 75 13.43 -8.92 13.65
C THR A 75 13.70 -7.50 14.18
N GLY A 76 14.07 -6.56 13.29
CA GLY A 76 14.44 -5.18 13.65
C GLY A 76 13.30 -4.17 13.77
N ALA A 77 12.04 -4.63 13.92
CA ALA A 77 10.89 -3.74 14.05
C ALA A 77 11.00 -2.86 15.30
N SER A 78 11.01 -1.54 15.12
CA SER A 78 11.08 -0.55 16.19
C SER A 78 9.76 -0.42 16.95
N LYS A 79 9.77 0.33 18.07
CA LYS A 79 8.53 0.67 18.79
C LYS A 79 7.56 1.46 17.90
N LEU A 80 8.07 2.35 17.06
CA LEU A 80 7.26 3.12 16.12
C LEU A 80 6.62 2.21 15.06
N ASP A 81 7.38 1.24 14.51
CA ASP A 81 6.84 0.30 13.53
C ASP A 81 5.66 -0.49 14.09
N ARG A 82 5.79 -0.98 15.34
CA ARG A 82 4.72 -1.69 16.04
C ARG A 82 3.50 -0.81 16.29
N ALA A 83 3.72 0.43 16.78
CA ALA A 83 2.64 1.37 17.05
C ALA A 83 1.84 1.70 15.78
N VAL A 84 2.51 1.98 14.67
CA VAL A 84 1.87 2.29 13.37
C VAL A 84 1.18 1.04 12.82
N TYR A 85 1.79 -0.14 12.92
CA TYR A 85 1.19 -1.40 12.48
C TYR A 85 -0.09 -1.74 13.25
N ASP A 86 -0.07 -1.62 14.59
CA ASP A 86 -1.23 -1.87 15.45
C ASP A 86 -2.37 -0.87 15.21
N GLN A 87 -2.02 0.40 14.94
CA GLN A 87 -2.98 1.44 14.62
C GLN A 87 -3.68 1.15 13.29
N PHE A 88 -2.96 0.66 12.28
CA PHE A 88 -3.52 0.27 10.98
C PHE A 88 -4.54 -0.87 11.12
N GLY A 89 -4.27 -1.84 12.00
CA GLY A 89 -5.20 -2.93 12.29
C GLY A 89 -6.51 -2.50 12.99
N ARG A 90 -6.54 -1.29 13.58
CA ARG A 90 -7.70 -0.75 14.29
C ARG A 90 -8.55 0.22 13.46
N ASP A 91 -7.96 0.90 12.51
CA ASP A 91 -8.63 1.90 11.66
C ASP A 91 -8.01 1.92 10.26
N TRP A 92 -8.38 0.94 9.46
CA TRP A 92 -7.92 0.82 8.09
C TRP A 92 -8.30 2.02 7.23
N THR A 93 -9.53 2.50 7.35
CA THR A 93 -10.04 3.60 6.53
C THR A 93 -9.29 4.89 6.83
N GLY A 94 -9.24 5.30 8.09
CA GLY A 94 -8.57 6.56 8.45
C GLY A 94 -7.08 6.55 8.17
N LEU A 95 -6.41 5.39 8.31
CA LEU A 95 -4.98 5.29 8.02
C LEU A 95 -4.67 5.24 6.53
N VAL A 96 -5.51 4.56 5.72
CA VAL A 96 -5.36 4.55 4.26
C VAL A 96 -5.56 5.96 3.73
N ASP A 97 -6.64 6.65 4.11
CA ASP A 97 -6.91 8.02 3.69
C ASP A 97 -5.75 8.97 4.04
N ARG A 98 -5.20 8.84 5.24
CA ARG A 98 -4.03 9.64 5.67
C ARG A 98 -2.77 9.30 4.85
N ALA A 99 -2.50 8.02 4.62
CA ALA A 99 -1.33 7.59 3.86
C ALA A 99 -1.42 8.02 2.40
N GLU A 100 -2.61 7.96 1.78
CA GLU A 100 -2.84 8.37 0.40
C GLU A 100 -2.67 9.88 0.21
N ASN A 101 -3.17 10.69 1.12
CA ASN A 101 -2.96 12.13 1.06
C ASN A 101 -1.44 12.47 1.10
N ILE A 102 -0.69 11.83 2.02
CA ILE A 102 0.76 12.03 2.11
C ILE A 102 1.47 11.46 0.86
N TRP A 103 0.99 10.34 0.31
CA TRP A 103 1.55 9.72 -0.89
C TRP A 103 1.43 10.64 -2.12
N ILE A 104 0.24 11.18 -2.35
CA ILE A 104 0.00 12.13 -3.45
C ILE A 104 0.91 13.35 -3.30
N ASP A 105 0.98 13.94 -2.10
CA ASP A 105 1.78 15.15 -1.87
C ASP A 105 3.29 14.91 -2.03
N ARG A 106 3.81 13.77 -1.60
CA ARG A 106 5.26 13.53 -1.53
C ARG A 106 5.81 12.68 -2.66
N VAL A 107 5.01 11.78 -3.20
CA VAL A 107 5.48 10.77 -4.16
C VAL A 107 5.04 11.15 -5.58
N GLU A 108 3.77 11.46 -5.79
CA GLU A 108 3.24 11.77 -7.11
C GLU A 108 3.57 13.20 -7.56
N SER A 109 3.59 14.16 -6.64
CA SER A 109 3.95 15.55 -6.95
C SER A 109 5.42 15.72 -7.38
N ASN A 110 6.28 14.76 -7.07
CA ASN A 110 7.69 14.77 -7.45
C ASN A 110 7.98 14.07 -8.78
N GLU A 111 6.99 13.44 -9.43
CA GLU A 111 7.19 12.94 -10.79
C GLU A 111 7.07 14.08 -11.79
N PRO A 112 8.04 14.24 -12.73
CA PRO A 112 7.87 15.16 -13.83
C PRO A 112 6.59 14.75 -14.58
N HIS A 113 5.66 15.67 -14.71
CA HIS A 113 4.36 15.51 -15.37
C HIS A 113 4.49 14.72 -16.68
N SER A 114 4.39 13.41 -16.61
CA SER A 114 4.18 12.59 -17.79
C SER A 114 2.69 12.70 -18.16
N GLN A 115 2.40 13.54 -19.12
CA GLN A 115 1.06 13.76 -19.70
C GLN A 115 0.51 12.52 -20.45
N THR A 116 0.87 11.31 -20.06
CA THR A 116 0.59 10.09 -20.83
C THR A 116 -0.39 9.12 -20.16
N LEU A 117 -1.32 9.62 -19.36
CA LEU A 117 -2.45 8.79 -18.88
C LEU A 117 -3.81 9.33 -19.34
N LYS A 118 -3.89 9.83 -20.59
CA LYS A 118 -5.16 10.27 -21.19
C LYS A 118 -5.80 9.26 -22.15
N GLU A 119 -5.24 8.08 -22.37
CA GLU A 119 -5.81 7.14 -23.34
C GLU A 119 -5.83 5.72 -22.79
N ASP A 120 -6.80 5.39 -21.95
CA ASP A 120 -7.59 4.16 -22.03
C ASP A 120 -8.86 4.28 -21.15
N ARG A 121 -9.68 5.30 -21.44
CA ARG A 121 -11.06 5.33 -20.97
C ARG A 121 -11.92 4.62 -21.99
N ARG A 122 -12.00 3.31 -21.92
CA ARG A 122 -13.21 2.65 -22.42
C ARG A 122 -14.30 2.91 -21.39
N GLU A 123 -15.11 3.88 -21.71
CA GLU A 123 -16.35 4.21 -21.02
C GLU A 123 -17.26 2.99 -20.99
N PHE A 124 -17.27 2.26 -19.87
CA PHE A 124 -18.33 1.33 -19.55
C PHE A 124 -19.33 2.09 -18.69
N SER A 125 -20.36 2.64 -19.33
CA SER A 125 -21.46 3.30 -18.65
C SER A 125 -22.37 2.26 -18.00
N PHE A 126 -22.32 2.11 -16.69
CA PHE A 126 -23.40 1.54 -15.91
C PHE A 126 -24.19 2.66 -15.24
N GLU A 127 -25.52 2.47 -15.29
CA GLU A 127 -26.58 3.38 -14.91
C GLU A 127 -26.40 4.04 -13.53
N THR A 128 -26.69 5.32 -13.51
CA THR A 128 -27.11 6.21 -12.41
C THR A 128 -26.79 5.73 -10.99
N TYR A 129 -25.61 6.10 -10.52
CA TYR A 129 -25.27 6.13 -9.10
C TYR A 129 -25.65 7.50 -8.54
N ASP A 130 -26.63 7.53 -7.64
CA ASP A 130 -27.10 8.72 -6.91
C ASP A 130 -26.24 8.96 -5.66
N GLY A 131 -24.92 9.17 -5.87
CA GLY A 131 -23.95 9.43 -4.82
C GLY A 131 -23.34 10.84 -4.92
N PRO A 132 -22.55 11.30 -3.93
CA PRO A 132 -22.06 12.68 -3.85
C PRO A 132 -21.24 13.07 -5.08
N THR A 133 -21.74 14.07 -5.80
CA THR A 133 -21.26 14.57 -7.09
C THR A 133 -19.98 15.42 -7.01
N THR A 134 -19.22 15.41 -5.92
CA THR A 134 -18.00 16.18 -5.83
C THR A 134 -16.83 15.38 -6.40
N ARG A 135 -16.08 15.99 -7.33
CA ARG A 135 -14.85 15.45 -7.94
C ARG A 135 -13.88 14.84 -6.91
N ARG A 136 -13.88 15.39 -5.70
CA ARG A 136 -13.02 14.95 -4.59
C ARG A 136 -13.49 13.62 -4.01
N ALA A 137 -14.79 13.45 -3.72
CA ALA A 137 -15.34 12.21 -3.19
C ALA A 137 -15.20 11.02 -4.18
N LEU A 138 -15.31 11.29 -5.49
CA LEU A 138 -15.06 10.28 -6.53
C LEU A 138 -13.56 9.94 -6.65
N ALA A 139 -12.67 10.90 -6.44
CA ALA A 139 -11.23 10.65 -6.40
C ALA A 139 -10.87 9.81 -5.17
N ASP A 140 -11.32 10.21 -3.98
CA ASP A 140 -11.06 9.50 -2.72
C ASP A 140 -11.60 8.05 -2.77
N GLN A 141 -12.80 7.85 -3.34
CA GLN A 141 -13.34 6.50 -3.54
C GLN A 141 -12.49 5.64 -4.49
N ARG A 142 -11.96 6.23 -5.57
CA ARG A 142 -11.10 5.50 -6.53
C ARG A 142 -9.75 5.14 -5.92
N ILE A 143 -9.21 6.03 -5.11
CA ILE A 143 -7.89 5.85 -4.48
C ILE A 143 -7.95 4.68 -3.48
N GLY A 144 -8.90 4.69 -2.54
CA GLY A 144 -9.06 3.60 -1.57
C GLY A 144 -9.41 2.26 -2.22
N GLN A 145 -10.14 2.25 -3.34
CA GLN A 145 -10.38 1.03 -4.11
C GLN A 145 -9.11 0.48 -4.74
N ASN A 146 -8.20 1.33 -5.20
CA ASN A 146 -6.91 0.91 -5.72
C ASN A 146 -6.04 0.27 -4.65
N PHE A 147 -5.99 0.87 -3.45
CA PHE A 147 -5.29 0.26 -2.32
C PHE A 147 -5.86 -1.11 -1.99
N PHE A 148 -7.17 -1.21 -1.78
CA PHE A 148 -7.84 -2.47 -1.49
C PHE A 148 -7.51 -3.55 -2.51
N ARG A 149 -7.65 -3.24 -3.80
CA ARG A 149 -7.33 -4.17 -4.88
C ARG A 149 -5.88 -4.65 -4.80
N ARG A 150 -4.91 -3.73 -4.68
CA ARG A 150 -3.49 -4.09 -4.63
C ARG A 150 -3.18 -4.93 -3.40
N ALA A 151 -3.74 -4.57 -2.24
CA ALA A 151 -3.53 -5.28 -0.99
C ALA A 151 -4.15 -6.69 -1.00
N VAL A 152 -5.34 -6.86 -1.58
CA VAL A 152 -5.95 -8.19 -1.77
C VAL A 152 -5.08 -9.03 -2.71
N LEU A 153 -4.70 -8.51 -3.87
CA LEU A 153 -3.84 -9.25 -4.81
C LEU A 153 -2.50 -9.64 -4.18
N ALA A 154 -1.87 -8.75 -3.41
CA ALA A 154 -0.64 -9.04 -2.69
C ALA A 154 -0.82 -10.18 -1.67
N ASN A 155 -1.94 -10.24 -0.94
CA ASN A 155 -2.27 -11.31 0.00
C ASN A 155 -2.39 -12.68 -0.66
N PHE A 156 -2.77 -12.74 -1.95
CA PHE A 156 -2.93 -13.97 -2.72
C PHE A 156 -1.79 -14.19 -3.73
N GLU A 157 -0.63 -13.55 -3.53
CA GLU A 157 0.55 -13.68 -4.39
C GLU A 157 0.22 -13.41 -5.87
N GLU A 158 -0.70 -12.46 -6.14
CA GLU A 158 -1.18 -12.09 -7.47
C GLU A 158 -1.84 -13.24 -8.26
N ALA A 159 -2.35 -14.25 -7.55
CA ALA A 159 -3.07 -15.36 -8.15
C ALA A 159 -4.50 -15.49 -7.62
N CYS A 160 -5.42 -15.98 -8.45
CA CYS A 160 -6.78 -16.28 -8.01
C CYS A 160 -6.77 -17.46 -7.03
N CYS A 161 -7.32 -17.28 -5.84
CA CYS A 161 -7.39 -18.32 -4.80
C CYS A 161 -8.30 -19.50 -5.17
N ILE A 162 -9.17 -19.36 -6.18
CA ILE A 162 -10.10 -20.39 -6.64
C ILE A 162 -9.56 -21.11 -7.88
N THR A 163 -9.10 -20.36 -8.90
CA THR A 163 -8.76 -20.90 -10.21
C THR A 163 -7.26 -21.06 -10.43
N GLY A 164 -6.42 -20.42 -9.59
CA GLY A 164 -4.97 -20.40 -9.75
C GLY A 164 -4.47 -19.49 -10.88
N ILE A 165 -5.36 -18.75 -11.57
CA ILE A 165 -4.94 -17.81 -12.62
C ILE A 165 -4.04 -16.75 -12.00
N ALA A 166 -2.81 -16.61 -12.51
CA ALA A 166 -1.77 -15.70 -12.01
C ALA A 166 -1.52 -14.54 -12.99
N ASP A 167 -2.57 -13.98 -13.58
CA ASP A 167 -2.50 -12.74 -14.37
C ASP A 167 -3.32 -11.65 -13.68
N PRO A 168 -2.68 -10.67 -13.00
CA PRO A 168 -3.38 -9.63 -12.26
C PRO A 168 -4.37 -8.81 -13.11
N ARG A 169 -4.17 -8.76 -14.44
CA ARG A 169 -5.06 -8.04 -15.36
C ARG A 169 -6.45 -8.72 -15.48
N LEU A 170 -6.51 -10.01 -15.22
CA LEU A 170 -7.73 -10.81 -15.29
C LEU A 170 -8.41 -10.97 -13.92
N LEU A 171 -7.77 -10.50 -12.84
CA LEU A 171 -8.27 -10.67 -11.49
C LEU A 171 -9.07 -9.44 -11.04
N THR A 172 -10.12 -9.66 -10.26
CA THR A 172 -10.89 -8.63 -9.58
C THR A 172 -10.87 -8.90 -8.09
N ALA A 173 -10.51 -7.88 -7.29
CA ALA A 173 -10.65 -7.95 -5.85
C ALA A 173 -12.10 -7.59 -5.48
N SER A 174 -12.80 -8.52 -4.85
CA SER A 174 -14.21 -8.34 -4.44
C SER A 174 -14.30 -8.28 -2.93
N HIS A 175 -15.15 -7.40 -2.41
CA HIS A 175 -15.43 -7.33 -0.98
C HIS A 175 -16.35 -8.48 -0.53
N ILE A 176 -15.97 -9.19 0.53
CA ILE A 176 -16.81 -10.20 1.19
C ILE A 176 -18.01 -9.50 1.85
N LYS A 177 -17.76 -8.48 2.64
CA LYS A 177 -18.80 -7.57 3.14
C LYS A 177 -18.87 -6.36 2.25
N PRO A 178 -20.06 -6.05 1.66
CA PRO A 178 -20.19 -4.95 0.70
C PRO A 178 -19.69 -3.61 1.24
N TRP A 179 -19.04 -2.83 0.38
CA TRP A 179 -18.48 -1.51 0.67
C TRP A 179 -19.43 -0.57 1.44
N ILE A 180 -20.71 -0.56 1.06
CA ILE A 180 -21.74 0.33 1.64
C ILE A 180 -22.12 -0.10 3.06
N LYS A 181 -21.93 -1.37 3.41
CA LYS A 181 -22.44 -1.94 4.68
C LYS A 181 -21.42 -1.98 5.80
N ASP A 182 -20.15 -1.80 5.51
CA ASP A 182 -19.07 -1.96 6.48
C ASP A 182 -17.95 -0.94 6.25
N ASP A 183 -18.15 0.26 6.78
CA ASP A 183 -17.19 1.37 6.66
C ASP A 183 -15.84 1.03 7.29
N PHE A 184 -15.84 0.22 8.35
CA PHE A 184 -14.63 -0.16 9.07
C PHE A 184 -13.73 -1.09 8.25
N ASN A 185 -14.32 -1.98 7.44
CA ASN A 185 -13.57 -2.98 6.67
C ASN A 185 -13.44 -2.62 5.17
N ARG A 186 -13.78 -1.41 4.76
CA ARG A 186 -13.67 -0.98 3.36
C ARG A 186 -12.28 -1.20 2.77
N HIS A 187 -11.25 -0.84 3.51
CA HIS A 187 -9.86 -0.92 3.09
C HIS A 187 -9.11 -2.11 3.68
N ASN A 188 -9.79 -2.91 4.52
CA ASN A 188 -9.18 -4.09 5.14
C ASN A 188 -9.00 -5.21 4.11
N PRO A 189 -7.75 -5.60 3.75
CA PRO A 189 -7.53 -6.65 2.77
C PRO A 189 -8.00 -8.04 3.23
N ALA A 190 -8.33 -8.23 4.50
CA ALA A 190 -8.98 -9.45 4.99
C ALA A 190 -10.47 -9.52 4.64
N ASN A 191 -11.05 -8.45 4.08
CA ASN A 191 -12.42 -8.40 3.58
C ASN A 191 -12.49 -8.68 2.06
N GLY A 192 -11.46 -9.23 1.46
CA GLY A 192 -11.38 -9.55 0.04
C GLY A 192 -10.88 -10.97 -0.24
#